data_356edbb2eb13928d3dcd7d1ab6f0d415
#
_entry.id   356edbb2eb13928d3dcd7d1ab6f0d415
#
_cell.length_a   1.000
_cell.length_b   1.000
_cell.length_c   1.000
_cell.angle_alpha   90.00
_cell.angle_beta   90.00
_cell.angle_gamma   90.00
#
_symmetry.space_group_name_H-M   'P 1'
#
loop_
_entity.id
_entity.type
_entity.pdbx_description
1 polymer ?
#
loop_
_entity_poly.entity_id
_entity_poly.type
_entity_poly.pdbx_seq_one_letter_code
_entity_poly.pdbx_strand_id
1 'polypeptide(L)'
;MEELKDNHLEDNKYPRVILGLDVSTSCIGVCIVKDYGLEKKPEIIAVTHKSPKVPKDIDGIESLFIKDDFFDEGFLQCISEYTNEKITDVIIEEPLLTTNNAYTVATLLRFNGMIAKSVYKELGVVANFISSYDARMYSFPELVALRKYNKKGVEYSLKHVNDAIKKDNIVLFGSYPFDVDKKSVMMNMVNEMFQGEEEIPWELNKKGELKKQNYDACDALICALAYINVNHYGIEKPTIVNFSKKEDENQIIINYTTKIWNKTFDKILVLNKNS
;
A
#
# COMPACT_ATOMS: atom_id res chain seq x y z
N MET A 1 35.68 -1.79 -14.15
CA MET A 1 34.43 -2.19 -13.42
C MET A 1 33.67 -0.95 -12.99
N GLU A 2 33.49 0.02 -13.90
CA GLU A 2 32.85 1.33 -13.65
C GLU A 2 31.79 1.71 -14.72
N GLU A 3 31.38 0.81 -15.60
CA GLU A 3 30.47 1.13 -16.73
C GLU A 3 29.06 0.52 -16.60
N LEU A 4 28.63 0.04 -15.42
CA LEU A 4 27.33 -0.60 -15.25
C LEU A 4 26.31 0.22 -14.43
N LYS A 5 26.56 1.50 -14.16
CA LYS A 5 25.65 2.34 -13.36
C LYS A 5 24.83 3.39 -14.12
N ASP A 6 25.05 3.62 -15.40
CA ASP A 6 24.39 4.71 -16.12
C ASP A 6 23.24 4.31 -17.07
N ASN A 7 22.85 3.03 -17.16
CA ASN A 7 21.85 2.59 -18.14
C ASN A 7 20.40 2.52 -17.62
N HIS A 8 20.07 3.04 -16.44
CA HIS A 8 18.69 3.01 -15.91
C HIS A 8 17.99 4.38 -15.85
N LEU A 9 18.58 5.47 -16.34
CA LEU A 9 18.00 6.81 -16.28
C LEU A 9 17.45 7.34 -17.63
N GLU A 10 17.57 6.60 -18.72
CA GLU A 10 17.21 7.14 -20.06
C GLU A 10 15.77 6.84 -20.54
N ASP A 11 14.94 6.07 -19.81
CA ASP A 11 13.57 5.71 -20.27
C ASP A 11 12.44 6.32 -19.43
N ASN A 12 12.68 7.34 -18.61
CA ASN A 12 11.62 8.03 -17.88
C ASN A 12 10.80 8.99 -18.76
N LYS A 13 10.13 8.43 -19.77
CA LYS A 13 9.19 9.19 -20.60
C LYS A 13 7.87 9.33 -19.86
N TYR A 14 7.61 10.49 -19.29
CA TYR A 14 6.29 10.83 -18.73
C TYR A 14 5.35 11.31 -19.84
N PRO A 15 4.03 11.15 -19.69
CA PRO A 15 3.36 10.51 -18.53
C PRO A 15 3.49 8.98 -18.54
N ARG A 16 3.41 8.37 -17.34
CA ARG A 16 3.34 6.92 -17.14
C ARG A 16 1.95 6.56 -16.62
N VAL A 17 1.44 5.38 -16.98
CA VAL A 17 0.14 4.89 -16.55
C VAL A 17 0.34 3.62 -15.74
N ILE A 18 0.00 3.67 -14.46
CA ILE A 18 0.25 2.63 -13.47
C ILE A 18 -1.08 1.93 -13.15
N LEU A 19 -1.09 0.61 -13.27
CA LEU A 19 -2.15 -0.25 -12.78
C LEU A 19 -1.76 -0.77 -11.40
N GLY A 20 -2.52 -0.39 -10.37
CA GLY A 20 -2.42 -0.94 -9.02
C GLY A 20 -3.49 -1.99 -8.76
N LEU A 21 -3.10 -3.07 -8.08
CA LEU A 21 -3.98 -4.20 -7.74
C LEU A 21 -3.79 -4.61 -6.27
N ASP A 22 -4.90 -4.80 -5.55
CA ASP A 22 -4.97 -5.56 -4.30
C ASP A 22 -5.72 -6.86 -4.54
N VAL A 23 -5.03 -8.00 -4.53
CA VAL A 23 -5.55 -9.29 -4.98
C VAL A 23 -5.91 -10.18 -3.81
N SER A 24 -7.21 -10.33 -3.57
CA SER A 24 -7.75 -11.36 -2.67
C SER A 24 -8.66 -12.34 -3.43
N THR A 25 -8.90 -13.52 -2.85
CA THR A 25 -9.75 -14.54 -3.49
C THR A 25 -11.24 -14.16 -3.54
N SER A 26 -11.66 -13.10 -2.88
CA SER A 26 -13.04 -12.62 -2.83
C SER A 26 -13.27 -11.31 -3.57
N CYS A 27 -12.22 -10.52 -3.70
CA CYS A 27 -12.25 -9.20 -4.33
C CYS A 27 -10.88 -8.86 -4.89
N ILE A 28 -10.84 -8.22 -6.03
CA ILE A 28 -9.64 -7.62 -6.60
C ILE A 28 -9.88 -6.11 -6.65
N GLY A 29 -9.19 -5.37 -5.78
CA GLY A 29 -9.13 -3.92 -5.84
C GLY A 29 -8.31 -3.48 -7.03
N VAL A 30 -8.75 -2.45 -7.73
CA VAL A 30 -8.15 -1.97 -8.97
C VAL A 30 -8.05 -0.46 -8.95
N CYS A 31 -6.90 0.08 -9.32
CA CYS A 31 -6.78 1.49 -9.66
C CYS A 31 -5.93 1.69 -10.92
N ILE A 32 -6.21 2.74 -11.66
CA ILE A 32 -5.38 3.23 -12.75
C ILE A 32 -5.01 4.67 -12.42
N VAL A 33 -3.71 4.94 -12.35
CA VAL A 33 -3.16 6.25 -11.99
C VAL A 33 -2.23 6.72 -13.10
N LYS A 34 -2.35 7.97 -13.50
CA LYS A 34 -1.45 8.62 -14.44
C LYS A 34 -0.46 9.49 -13.67
N ASP A 35 0.80 9.20 -13.85
CA ASP A 35 1.92 9.91 -13.24
C ASP A 35 2.59 10.85 -14.27
N TYR A 36 2.72 12.09 -13.89
CA TYR A 36 3.35 13.15 -14.72
C TYR A 36 4.76 13.53 -14.24
N GLY A 37 5.33 12.73 -13.35
CA GLY A 37 6.59 13.06 -12.70
C GLY A 37 6.43 14.17 -11.67
N LEU A 38 7.48 14.96 -11.47
CA LEU A 38 7.47 16.06 -10.48
C LEU A 38 6.68 17.30 -10.91
N GLU A 39 6.18 17.32 -12.14
CA GLU A 39 5.51 18.51 -12.72
C GLU A 39 4.09 18.69 -12.15
N LYS A 40 3.40 17.61 -11.88
CA LYS A 40 2.00 17.61 -11.45
C LYS A 40 1.74 16.40 -10.54
N LYS A 41 0.79 16.52 -9.64
CA LYS A 41 0.29 15.38 -8.83
C LYS A 41 -0.21 14.25 -9.75
N PRO A 42 -0.09 12.98 -9.30
CA PRO A 42 -0.72 11.86 -9.99
C PRO A 42 -2.23 12.08 -10.16
N GLU A 43 -2.76 11.68 -11.30
CA GLU A 43 -4.19 11.77 -11.65
C GLU A 43 -4.82 10.38 -11.54
N ILE A 44 -5.95 10.28 -10.86
CA ILE A 44 -6.71 9.03 -10.77
C ILE A 44 -7.58 8.91 -12.01
N ILE A 45 -7.28 7.92 -12.88
CA ILE A 45 -8.11 7.62 -14.05
C ILE A 45 -9.28 6.72 -13.65
N ALA A 46 -9.03 5.70 -12.84
CA ALA A 46 -10.06 4.78 -12.38
C ALA A 46 -9.73 4.20 -10.99
N VAL A 47 -10.77 4.05 -10.16
CA VAL A 47 -10.74 3.27 -8.92
C VAL A 47 -11.98 2.41 -8.90
N THR A 48 -11.82 1.11 -8.83
CA THR A 48 -12.94 0.15 -8.86
C THR A 48 -12.53 -1.16 -8.19
N HIS A 49 -13.43 -2.13 -8.20
CA HIS A 49 -13.12 -3.49 -7.74
C HIS A 49 -13.84 -4.53 -8.60
N LYS A 50 -13.27 -5.73 -8.64
CA LYS A 50 -13.89 -6.91 -9.25
C LYS A 50 -14.06 -7.99 -8.18
N SER A 51 -15.30 -8.48 -8.05
CA SER A 51 -15.65 -9.51 -7.05
C SER A 51 -16.06 -10.79 -7.78
N PRO A 52 -15.10 -11.67 -8.09
CA PRO A 52 -15.36 -12.88 -8.85
C PRO A 52 -16.30 -13.82 -8.09
N LYS A 53 -17.29 -14.34 -8.80
CA LYS A 53 -18.25 -15.30 -8.27
C LYS A 53 -17.95 -16.67 -8.83
N VAL A 54 -17.90 -17.66 -7.95
CA VAL A 54 -17.71 -19.08 -8.32
C VAL A 54 -18.92 -19.86 -7.84
N PRO A 55 -19.41 -20.85 -8.62
CA PRO A 55 -20.40 -21.80 -8.16
C PRO A 55 -19.97 -22.49 -6.87
N LYS A 56 -20.94 -22.81 -5.99
CA LYS A 56 -20.65 -23.30 -4.63
C LYS A 56 -20.05 -24.72 -4.60
N ASP A 57 -20.22 -25.45 -5.66
CA ASP A 57 -19.76 -26.83 -5.85
C ASP A 57 -18.33 -26.90 -6.44
N ILE A 58 -17.74 -25.75 -6.78
CA ILE A 58 -16.38 -25.65 -7.28
C ILE A 58 -15.46 -25.10 -6.20
N ASP A 59 -14.37 -25.80 -5.93
CA ASP A 59 -13.38 -25.42 -4.93
C ASP A 59 -11.93 -25.56 -5.47
N GLY A 60 -10.95 -25.39 -4.57
CA GLY A 60 -9.54 -25.60 -4.86
C GLY A 60 -9.00 -24.74 -5.98
N ILE A 61 -8.19 -25.36 -6.85
CA ILE A 61 -7.48 -24.67 -7.93
C ILE A 61 -8.43 -24.24 -9.07
N GLU A 62 -9.46 -25.02 -9.33
CA GLU A 62 -10.44 -24.74 -10.36
C GLU A 62 -11.19 -23.43 -10.05
N SER A 63 -11.53 -23.21 -8.78
CA SER A 63 -12.13 -21.95 -8.34
C SER A 63 -11.22 -20.73 -8.60
N LEU A 64 -9.90 -20.90 -8.56
CA LEU A 64 -8.96 -19.84 -8.85
C LEU A 64 -8.89 -19.55 -10.36
N PHE A 65 -8.96 -20.57 -11.21
CA PHE A 65 -9.03 -20.37 -12.66
C PHE A 65 -10.26 -19.57 -13.07
N ILE A 66 -11.44 -19.94 -12.56
CA ILE A 66 -12.68 -19.20 -12.84
C ILE A 66 -12.58 -17.72 -12.39
N LYS A 67 -11.90 -17.46 -11.27
CA LYS A 67 -11.70 -16.10 -10.78
C LYS A 67 -10.71 -15.31 -11.62
N ASP A 68 -9.66 -15.96 -12.12
CA ASP A 68 -8.69 -15.37 -13.02
C ASP A 68 -9.35 -15.03 -14.37
N ASP A 69 -10.08 -15.98 -14.97
CA ASP A 69 -10.85 -15.75 -16.19
C ASP A 69 -11.85 -14.60 -16.03
N PHE A 70 -12.57 -14.54 -14.89
CA PHE A 70 -13.49 -13.43 -14.60
C PHE A 70 -12.78 -12.07 -14.56
N PHE A 71 -11.54 -12.02 -14.02
CA PHE A 71 -10.77 -10.79 -13.99
C PHE A 71 -10.20 -10.45 -15.37
N ASP A 72 -9.70 -11.45 -16.09
CA ASP A 72 -9.16 -11.28 -17.44
C ASP A 72 -10.25 -10.74 -18.39
N GLU A 73 -11.34 -11.46 -18.55
CA GLU A 73 -12.46 -11.10 -19.43
C GLU A 73 -13.19 -9.82 -18.97
N GLY A 74 -13.44 -9.69 -17.67
CA GLY A 74 -14.25 -8.61 -17.11
C GLY A 74 -13.47 -7.31 -16.79
N PHE A 75 -12.15 -7.30 -16.94
CA PHE A 75 -11.33 -6.12 -16.69
C PHE A 75 -10.17 -5.98 -17.69
N LEU A 76 -9.26 -6.96 -17.77
CA LEU A 76 -8.02 -6.77 -18.56
C LEU A 76 -8.34 -6.61 -20.05
N GLN A 77 -9.22 -7.44 -20.61
CA GLN A 77 -9.65 -7.34 -22.01
C GLN A 77 -10.52 -6.10 -22.28
N CYS A 78 -11.15 -5.56 -21.24
CA CYS A 78 -11.98 -4.36 -21.29
C CYS A 78 -11.28 -3.10 -20.77
N ILE A 79 -9.95 -3.12 -20.62
CA ILE A 79 -9.20 -2.02 -20.01
C ILE A 79 -9.34 -0.70 -20.78
N SER A 80 -9.62 -0.76 -22.08
CA SER A 80 -9.91 0.40 -22.93
C SER A 80 -11.19 1.16 -22.53
N GLU A 81 -12.09 0.56 -21.75
CA GLU A 81 -13.25 1.25 -21.18
C GLU A 81 -12.84 2.24 -20.06
N TYR A 82 -11.67 2.03 -19.47
CA TYR A 82 -11.14 2.86 -18.38
C TYR A 82 -10.07 3.84 -18.88
N THR A 83 -9.25 3.44 -19.84
CA THR A 83 -8.19 4.30 -20.39
C THR A 83 -7.85 3.90 -21.81
N ASN A 84 -7.63 4.91 -22.67
CA ASN A 84 -7.09 4.73 -24.02
C ASN A 84 -5.55 4.75 -24.03
N GLU A 85 -4.93 4.96 -22.87
CA GLU A 85 -3.48 5.03 -22.75
C GLU A 85 -2.91 3.66 -22.41
N LYS A 86 -1.70 3.40 -22.89
CA LYS A 86 -1.02 2.13 -22.61
C LYS A 86 -0.59 2.08 -21.14
N ILE A 87 -0.94 1.01 -20.43
CA ILE A 87 -0.38 0.72 -19.10
C ILE A 87 1.12 0.50 -19.25
N THR A 88 1.90 1.27 -18.51
CA THR A 88 3.37 1.20 -18.53
C THR A 88 3.94 0.37 -17.38
N ASP A 89 3.24 0.38 -16.24
CA ASP A 89 3.68 -0.28 -15.01
C ASP A 89 2.51 -0.98 -14.33
N VAL A 90 2.79 -2.09 -13.67
CA VAL A 90 1.82 -2.82 -12.84
C VAL A 90 2.43 -3.10 -11.48
N ILE A 91 1.66 -2.82 -10.43
CA ILE A 91 2.02 -3.10 -9.04
C ILE A 91 0.90 -3.87 -8.35
N ILE A 92 1.25 -4.96 -7.68
CA ILE A 92 0.31 -5.83 -6.95
C ILE A 92 0.68 -5.80 -5.46
N GLU A 93 -0.33 -5.71 -4.58
CA GLU A 93 -0.09 -5.90 -3.15
C GLU A 93 0.37 -7.33 -2.88
N GLU A 94 1.53 -7.48 -2.22
CA GLU A 94 2.07 -8.79 -1.86
C GLU A 94 1.22 -9.44 -0.76
N PRO A 95 0.81 -10.72 -0.91
CA PRO A 95 0.08 -11.43 0.12
C PRO A 95 0.83 -11.48 1.45
N LEU A 96 0.11 -11.29 2.57
CA LEU A 96 0.69 -11.40 3.89
C LEU A 96 1.20 -12.83 4.16
N LEU A 97 2.52 -13.00 4.24
CA LEU A 97 3.17 -14.29 4.48
C LEU A 97 3.10 -14.75 5.95
N THR A 98 2.68 -13.88 6.87
CA THR A 98 2.71 -14.10 8.33
C THR A 98 1.35 -14.49 8.92
N THR A 99 0.46 -15.10 8.15
CA THR A 99 -0.80 -15.60 8.69
C THR A 99 -0.61 -16.99 9.34
N ASN A 100 -1.40 -17.30 10.37
CA ASN A 100 -1.35 -18.61 11.03
C ASN A 100 -1.92 -19.77 10.18
N ASN A 101 -2.41 -19.47 8.97
CA ASN A 101 -3.00 -20.44 8.06
C ASN A 101 -2.19 -20.57 6.77
N ALA A 102 -1.31 -21.54 6.73
CA ALA A 102 -0.46 -21.83 5.57
C ALA A 102 -1.27 -22.12 4.29
N TYR A 103 -2.46 -22.74 4.40
CA TYR A 103 -3.33 -22.99 3.26
C TYR A 103 -3.83 -21.68 2.62
N THR A 104 -4.26 -20.72 3.43
CA THR A 104 -4.69 -19.40 2.95
C THR A 104 -3.54 -18.67 2.24
N VAL A 105 -2.35 -18.68 2.82
CA VAL A 105 -1.15 -18.08 2.20
C VAL A 105 -0.86 -18.73 0.85
N ALA A 106 -0.81 -20.06 0.80
CA ALA A 106 -0.54 -20.79 -0.43
C ALA A 106 -1.59 -20.51 -1.52
N THR A 107 -2.86 -20.40 -1.15
CA THR A 107 -3.96 -20.07 -2.08
C THR A 107 -3.81 -18.65 -2.63
N LEU A 108 -3.51 -17.67 -1.78
CA LEU A 108 -3.30 -16.28 -2.18
C LEU A 108 -2.07 -16.13 -3.09
N LEU A 109 -0.95 -16.80 -2.77
CA LEU A 109 0.25 -16.77 -3.60
C LEU A 109 -0.01 -17.36 -5.00
N ARG A 110 -0.75 -18.49 -5.09
CA ARG A 110 -1.14 -19.07 -6.36
C ARG A 110 -2.01 -18.12 -7.17
N PHE A 111 -3.01 -17.51 -6.52
CA PHE A 111 -3.92 -16.60 -7.20
C PHE A 111 -3.22 -15.33 -7.68
N ASN A 112 -2.36 -14.74 -6.85
CA ASN A 112 -1.54 -13.59 -7.26
C ASN A 112 -0.63 -13.93 -8.46
N GLY A 113 -0.05 -15.12 -8.48
CA GLY A 113 0.73 -15.59 -9.62
C GLY A 113 -0.08 -15.76 -10.91
N MET A 114 -1.35 -16.20 -10.81
CA MET A 114 -2.27 -16.29 -11.95
C MET A 114 -2.61 -14.89 -12.48
N ILE A 115 -3.03 -13.98 -11.60
CA ILE A 115 -3.34 -12.59 -11.97
C ILE A 115 -2.12 -11.91 -12.63
N ALA A 116 -0.92 -12.06 -12.04
CA ALA A 116 0.30 -11.51 -12.64
C ALA A 116 0.60 -12.08 -14.04
N LYS A 117 0.30 -13.36 -14.26
CA LYS A 117 0.44 -14.01 -15.57
C LYS A 117 -0.58 -13.45 -16.57
N SER A 118 -1.84 -13.29 -16.18
CA SER A 118 -2.91 -12.73 -17.03
C SER A 118 -2.60 -11.27 -17.38
N VAL A 119 -2.13 -10.47 -16.43
CA VAL A 119 -1.63 -9.11 -16.66
C VAL A 119 -0.52 -9.10 -17.71
N TYR A 120 0.49 -9.98 -17.57
CA TYR A 120 1.58 -10.04 -18.55
C TYR A 120 1.08 -10.46 -19.93
N LYS A 121 0.16 -11.43 -20.00
CA LYS A 121 -0.41 -11.92 -21.26
C LYS A 121 -1.18 -10.82 -22.01
N GLU A 122 -2.03 -10.07 -21.31
CA GLU A 122 -2.93 -9.08 -21.93
C GLU A 122 -2.26 -7.71 -22.15
N LEU A 123 -1.39 -7.28 -21.22
CA LEU A 123 -0.79 -5.93 -21.25
C LEU A 123 0.67 -5.93 -21.70
N GLY A 124 1.36 -7.08 -21.70
CA GLY A 124 2.78 -7.19 -21.98
C GLY A 124 3.70 -6.58 -20.91
N VAL A 125 3.17 -6.31 -19.70
CA VAL A 125 3.87 -5.67 -18.58
C VAL A 125 4.10 -6.67 -17.47
N VAL A 126 5.34 -6.75 -16.98
CA VAL A 126 5.69 -7.57 -15.82
C VAL A 126 5.23 -6.85 -14.55
N ALA A 127 4.44 -7.53 -13.72
CA ALA A 127 3.97 -6.96 -12.47
C ALA A 127 5.09 -6.92 -11.41
N ASN A 128 5.17 -5.80 -10.70
CA ASN A 128 5.96 -5.65 -9.48
C ASN A 128 5.09 -5.98 -8.26
N PHE A 129 5.72 -6.26 -7.12
CA PHE A 129 5.03 -6.55 -5.86
C PHE A 129 5.51 -5.62 -4.76
N ILE A 130 4.59 -5.22 -3.88
CA ILE A 130 4.88 -4.38 -2.72
C ILE A 130 4.10 -4.88 -1.50
N SER A 131 4.74 -4.93 -0.32
CA SER A 131 4.02 -5.27 0.90
C SER A 131 3.04 -4.16 1.31
N SER A 132 1.90 -4.51 1.92
CA SER A 132 0.94 -3.51 2.41
C SER A 132 1.56 -2.54 3.42
N TYR A 133 2.58 -3.00 4.17
CA TYR A 133 3.33 -2.15 5.09
C TYR A 133 4.15 -1.10 4.35
N ASP A 134 4.93 -1.51 3.36
CA ASP A 134 5.78 -0.61 2.58
C ASP A 134 4.91 0.33 1.74
N ALA A 135 3.81 -0.17 1.16
CA ALA A 135 2.87 0.64 0.41
C ALA A 135 2.35 1.82 1.24
N ARG A 136 1.87 1.56 2.45
CA ARG A 136 1.38 2.61 3.37
C ARG A 136 2.49 3.54 3.85
N MET A 137 3.67 3.01 4.11
CA MET A 137 4.82 3.77 4.58
C MET A 137 5.31 4.77 3.53
N TYR A 138 5.39 4.37 2.28
CA TYR A 138 5.85 5.24 1.21
C TYR A 138 4.78 6.21 0.71
N SER A 139 3.49 5.87 0.83
CA SER A 139 2.40 6.77 0.46
C SER A 139 2.12 7.84 1.53
N PHE A 140 2.27 7.50 2.81
CA PHE A 140 1.92 8.38 3.95
C PHE A 140 3.05 8.45 4.98
N PRO A 141 4.19 9.06 4.63
CA PRO A 141 5.35 9.12 5.51
C PRO A 141 5.09 9.88 6.82
N GLU A 142 4.12 10.79 6.84
CA GLU A 142 3.70 11.53 8.03
C GLU A 142 3.09 10.64 9.13
N LEU A 143 2.57 9.48 8.76
CA LEU A 143 2.02 8.49 9.70
C LEU A 143 3.06 7.52 10.23
N VAL A 144 4.28 7.54 9.71
CA VAL A 144 5.36 6.66 10.15
C VAL A 144 5.85 7.10 11.54
N ALA A 145 5.86 6.19 12.50
CA ALA A 145 6.20 6.47 13.89
C ALA A 145 6.77 5.25 14.61
N LEU A 146 7.45 5.49 15.73
CA LEU A 146 7.84 4.42 16.64
C LEU A 146 6.61 3.79 17.27
N ARG A 147 6.58 2.45 17.31
CA ARG A 147 5.45 1.73 17.91
C ARG A 147 5.42 1.92 19.42
N LYS A 148 4.27 2.39 19.93
CA LYS A 148 4.01 2.55 21.36
C LYS A 148 3.47 1.27 22.02
N TYR A 149 2.62 0.54 21.34
CA TYR A 149 1.91 -0.61 21.89
C TYR A 149 2.23 -1.91 21.15
N ASN A 150 2.24 -3.01 21.87
CA ASN A 150 2.27 -4.35 21.27
C ASN A 150 0.88 -4.75 20.73
N LYS A 151 0.77 -5.95 20.14
CA LYS A 151 -0.50 -6.46 19.57
C LYS A 151 -1.61 -6.64 20.62
N LYS A 152 -1.28 -6.66 21.92
CA LYS A 152 -2.23 -6.79 23.03
C LYS A 152 -2.59 -5.45 23.66
N GLY A 153 -2.13 -4.33 23.11
CA GLY A 153 -2.40 -3.01 23.65
C GLY A 153 -1.55 -2.62 24.86
N VAL A 154 -0.49 -3.39 25.17
CA VAL A 154 0.42 -3.09 26.28
C VAL A 154 1.54 -2.20 25.75
N GLU A 155 1.89 -1.14 26.49
CA GLU A 155 2.99 -0.23 26.11
C GLU A 155 4.33 -0.97 26.04
N TYR A 156 5.14 -0.63 25.07
CA TYR A 156 6.51 -1.13 25.00
C TYR A 156 7.39 -0.47 26.06
N SER A 157 8.24 -1.27 26.68
CA SER A 157 9.30 -0.73 27.58
C SER A 157 10.28 0.14 26.79
N LEU A 158 10.96 1.05 27.50
CA LEU A 158 12.02 1.88 26.92
C LEU A 158 13.11 1.04 26.23
N LYS A 159 13.42 -0.15 26.75
CA LYS A 159 14.38 -1.06 26.11
C LYS A 159 13.93 -1.45 24.71
N HIS A 160 12.66 -1.83 24.54
CA HIS A 160 12.11 -2.19 23.22
C HIS A 160 12.14 -1.01 22.24
N VAL A 161 11.83 0.20 22.72
CA VAL A 161 11.89 1.42 21.89
C VAL A 161 13.33 1.73 21.47
N ASN A 162 14.28 1.65 22.38
CA ASN A 162 15.70 1.87 22.07
C ASN A 162 16.24 0.82 21.08
N ASP A 163 15.83 -0.45 21.22
CA ASP A 163 16.22 -1.51 20.30
C ASP A 163 15.59 -1.31 18.90
N ALA A 164 14.37 -0.77 18.85
CA ALA A 164 13.71 -0.41 17.60
C ALA A 164 14.43 0.73 16.87
N ILE A 165 14.84 1.77 17.61
CA ILE A 165 15.61 2.90 17.05
C ILE A 165 16.94 2.43 16.48
N LYS A 166 17.69 1.60 17.22
CA LYS A 166 18.98 1.07 16.76
C LYS A 166 18.89 0.22 15.50
N LYS A 167 17.72 -0.38 15.25
CA LYS A 167 17.47 -1.23 14.08
C LYS A 167 16.74 -0.48 12.96
N ASP A 168 16.58 0.85 13.08
CA ASP A 168 15.71 1.65 12.20
C ASP A 168 14.31 1.06 12.02
N ASN A 169 13.82 0.43 13.09
CA ASN A 169 12.52 -0.26 13.07
C ASN A 169 11.36 0.72 13.33
N ILE A 170 11.05 1.52 12.32
CA ILE A 170 9.93 2.45 12.29
C ILE A 170 8.71 1.69 11.81
N VAL A 171 7.55 1.97 12.40
CA VAL A 171 6.29 1.34 11.99
C VAL A 171 5.18 2.36 11.81
N LEU A 172 4.36 2.14 10.80
CA LEU A 172 3.16 2.94 10.57
C LEU A 172 2.22 2.82 11.77
N PHE A 173 1.63 3.93 12.20
CA PHE A 173 0.75 4.00 13.38
C PHE A 173 1.41 3.58 14.69
N GLY A 174 2.72 3.73 14.82
CA GLY A 174 3.43 3.36 16.04
C GLY A 174 2.93 4.03 17.31
N SER A 175 2.49 5.27 17.21
CA SER A 175 1.98 6.09 18.33
C SER A 175 0.47 5.98 18.55
N TYR A 176 -0.28 5.34 17.65
CA TYR A 176 -1.73 5.20 17.77
C TYR A 176 -2.11 4.06 18.71
N PRO A 177 -3.31 4.11 19.32
CA PRO A 177 -3.89 2.96 19.99
C PRO A 177 -3.95 1.74 19.05
N PHE A 178 -3.84 0.55 19.62
CA PHE A 178 -3.79 -0.68 18.83
C PHE A 178 -5.11 -1.03 18.13
N ASP A 179 -6.24 -0.47 18.57
CA ASP A 179 -7.60 -0.67 18.08
C ASP A 179 -8.03 0.32 16.99
N VAL A 180 -7.13 1.20 16.55
CA VAL A 180 -7.44 2.13 15.45
C VAL A 180 -7.76 1.35 14.17
N ASP A 181 -8.89 1.69 13.55
CA ASP A 181 -9.25 1.18 12.23
C ASP A 181 -8.35 1.78 11.14
N LYS A 182 -7.32 1.02 10.79
CA LYS A 182 -6.33 1.45 9.80
C LYS A 182 -6.91 1.63 8.40
N LYS A 183 -7.93 0.86 8.03
CA LYS A 183 -8.54 0.95 6.69
C LYS A 183 -9.27 2.28 6.51
N SER A 184 -10.05 2.67 7.51
CA SER A 184 -10.73 3.98 7.52
C SER A 184 -9.73 5.14 7.52
N VAL A 185 -8.64 5.04 8.29
CA VAL A 185 -7.59 6.07 8.29
C VAL A 185 -6.94 6.19 6.91
N MET A 186 -6.58 5.07 6.28
CA MET A 186 -5.99 5.08 4.93
C MET A 186 -6.92 5.71 3.90
N MET A 187 -8.20 5.36 3.92
CA MET A 187 -9.18 5.94 3.01
C MET A 187 -9.34 7.45 3.22
N ASN A 188 -9.34 7.94 4.47
CA ASN A 188 -9.37 9.37 4.77
C ASN A 188 -8.11 10.08 4.25
N MET A 189 -6.93 9.50 4.44
CA MET A 189 -5.68 10.07 3.93
C MET A 189 -5.66 10.17 2.40
N VAL A 190 -6.16 9.15 1.72
CA VAL A 190 -6.32 9.17 0.25
C VAL A 190 -7.30 10.28 -0.16
N ASN A 191 -8.45 10.40 0.49
CA ASN A 191 -9.42 11.45 0.20
C ASN A 191 -8.83 12.84 0.42
N GLU A 192 -8.07 13.06 1.51
CA GLU A 192 -7.38 14.32 1.79
C GLU A 192 -6.31 14.66 0.74
N MET A 193 -5.57 13.65 0.27
CA MET A 193 -4.53 13.83 -0.76
C MET A 193 -5.10 14.34 -2.09
N PHE A 194 -6.30 13.89 -2.46
CA PHE A 194 -6.97 14.26 -3.71
C PHE A 194 -8.09 15.31 -3.51
N GLN A 195 -8.21 15.89 -2.31
CA GLN A 195 -9.21 16.91 -2.00
C GLN A 195 -9.00 18.15 -2.91
N GLY A 196 -10.10 18.61 -3.53
CA GLY A 196 -10.10 19.75 -4.46
C GLY A 196 -9.83 19.39 -5.93
N GLU A 197 -9.59 18.14 -6.23
CA GLU A 197 -9.63 17.52 -7.55
C GLU A 197 -10.98 16.81 -7.74
N GLU A 198 -11.15 16.01 -8.81
CA GLU A 198 -12.36 15.21 -8.93
C GLU A 198 -12.48 14.22 -7.75
N GLU A 199 -13.66 14.18 -7.12
CA GLU A 199 -13.91 13.26 -6.01
C GLU A 199 -13.67 11.81 -6.48
N ILE A 200 -12.99 11.03 -5.65
CA ILE A 200 -12.75 9.62 -5.94
C ILE A 200 -14.13 8.91 -6.00
N PRO A 201 -14.48 8.22 -7.07
CA PRO A 201 -15.81 7.66 -7.27
C PRO A 201 -16.01 6.38 -6.47
N TRP A 202 -16.00 6.48 -5.14
CA TRP A 202 -16.26 5.33 -4.27
C TRP A 202 -17.65 4.75 -4.50
N GLU A 203 -17.73 3.45 -4.60
CA GLU A 203 -19.02 2.78 -4.78
C GLU A 203 -19.86 2.79 -3.49
N LEU A 204 -21.15 3.13 -3.64
CA LEU A 204 -22.11 3.10 -2.55
C LEU A 204 -23.01 1.85 -2.64
N ASN A 205 -23.45 1.37 -1.49
CA ASN A 205 -24.47 0.33 -1.41
C ASN A 205 -25.88 0.96 -1.60
N LYS A 206 -26.91 0.11 -1.62
CA LYS A 206 -28.30 0.57 -1.79
C LYS A 206 -28.81 1.53 -0.68
N LYS A 207 -28.09 1.62 0.44
CA LYS A 207 -28.40 2.52 1.55
C LYS A 207 -27.62 3.84 1.50
N GLY A 208 -26.76 4.04 0.49
CA GLY A 208 -25.88 5.20 0.37
C GLY A 208 -24.62 5.13 1.24
N GLU A 209 -24.29 3.96 1.81
CA GLU A 209 -23.08 3.75 2.58
C GLU A 209 -21.96 3.20 1.68
N LEU A 210 -20.70 3.47 2.02
CA LEU A 210 -19.55 2.95 1.31
C LEU A 210 -19.56 1.41 1.27
N LYS A 211 -19.38 0.82 0.10
CA LYS A 211 -19.18 -0.61 -0.01
C LYS A 211 -17.85 -1.02 0.61
N LYS A 212 -17.83 -2.18 1.27
CA LYS A 212 -16.62 -2.72 1.91
C LYS A 212 -15.47 -2.94 0.91
N GLN A 213 -15.77 -3.27 -0.33
CA GLN A 213 -14.81 -3.49 -1.41
C GLN A 213 -14.02 -2.23 -1.80
N ASN A 214 -14.51 -1.03 -1.44
CA ASN A 214 -13.74 0.20 -1.63
C ASN A 214 -12.43 0.19 -0.84
N TYR A 215 -12.33 -0.55 0.25
CA TYR A 215 -11.08 -0.68 0.99
C TYR A 215 -10.01 -1.42 0.18
N ASP A 216 -10.39 -2.44 -0.58
CA ASP A 216 -9.47 -3.17 -1.43
C ASP A 216 -9.05 -2.29 -2.64
N ALA A 217 -9.98 -1.51 -3.20
CA ALA A 217 -9.68 -0.51 -4.24
C ALA A 217 -8.76 0.62 -3.70
N CYS A 218 -8.95 1.03 -2.45
CA CYS A 218 -8.08 2.00 -1.78
C CYS A 218 -6.67 1.44 -1.54
N ASP A 219 -6.55 0.19 -1.08
CA ASP A 219 -5.25 -0.46 -0.90
C ASP A 219 -4.52 -0.61 -2.27
N ALA A 220 -5.24 -0.89 -3.37
CA ALA A 220 -4.67 -0.88 -4.73
C ALA A 220 -4.12 0.51 -5.14
N LEU A 221 -4.86 1.58 -4.82
CA LEU A 221 -4.41 2.96 -5.09
C LEU A 221 -3.17 3.32 -4.25
N ILE A 222 -3.13 2.92 -2.98
CA ILE A 222 -1.98 3.12 -2.10
C ILE A 222 -0.74 2.40 -2.65
N CYS A 223 -0.88 1.19 -3.20
CA CYS A 223 0.20 0.47 -3.85
C CYS A 223 0.75 1.23 -5.08
N ALA A 224 -0.13 1.78 -5.92
CA ALA A 224 0.27 2.58 -7.07
C ALA A 224 1.01 3.87 -6.65
N LEU A 225 0.51 4.60 -5.66
CA LEU A 225 1.16 5.79 -5.12
C LEU A 225 2.53 5.49 -4.52
N ALA A 226 2.65 4.41 -3.76
CA ALA A 226 3.93 3.96 -3.22
C ALA A 226 4.93 3.59 -4.32
N TYR A 227 4.46 2.90 -5.36
CA TYR A 227 5.29 2.55 -6.51
C TYR A 227 5.85 3.78 -7.21
N ILE A 228 5.02 4.79 -7.45
CA ILE A 228 5.43 6.09 -7.99
C ILE A 228 6.50 6.71 -7.10
N ASN A 229 6.26 6.80 -5.80
CA ASN A 229 7.17 7.40 -4.86
C ASN A 229 8.54 6.72 -4.83
N VAL A 230 8.58 5.39 -4.84
CA VAL A 230 9.83 4.63 -4.76
C VAL A 230 10.55 4.59 -6.10
N ASN A 231 9.84 4.25 -7.18
CA ASN A 231 10.49 3.92 -8.46
C ASN A 231 10.63 5.12 -9.40
N HIS A 232 9.71 6.09 -9.31
CA HIS A 232 9.78 7.27 -10.15
C HIS A 232 10.44 8.46 -9.44
N TYR A 233 10.22 8.62 -8.13
CA TYR A 233 10.78 9.73 -7.36
C TYR A 233 11.99 9.33 -6.50
N GLY A 234 12.32 8.05 -6.44
CA GLY A 234 13.48 7.56 -5.70
C GLY A 234 13.38 7.78 -4.19
N ILE A 235 12.15 7.76 -3.63
CA ILE A 235 11.96 7.95 -2.19
C ILE A 235 12.53 6.76 -1.43
N GLU A 236 13.49 7.04 -0.55
CA GLU A 236 14.12 6.05 0.29
C GLU A 236 13.27 5.70 1.53
N LYS A 237 13.57 4.55 2.14
CA LYS A 237 12.92 4.11 3.37
C LYS A 237 13.10 5.16 4.48
N PRO A 238 12.04 5.45 5.28
CA PRO A 238 12.14 6.36 6.41
C PRO A 238 13.20 5.95 7.42
N THR A 239 13.94 6.93 7.92
CA THR A 239 14.94 6.77 8.99
C THR A 239 14.61 7.67 10.16
N ILE A 240 15.15 7.33 11.36
CA ILE A 240 15.06 8.20 12.52
C ILE A 240 16.32 9.04 12.60
N VAL A 241 16.14 10.35 12.63
CA VAL A 241 17.19 11.34 12.85
C VAL A 241 16.81 12.20 14.06
N ASN A 242 17.80 12.80 14.75
CA ASN A 242 17.58 13.67 15.90
C ASN A 242 16.72 13.02 17.01
N PHE A 243 17.36 12.23 17.81
CA PHE A 243 16.73 11.57 18.94
C PHE A 243 17.15 12.21 20.24
N SER A 244 16.17 12.56 21.12
CA SER A 244 16.42 13.01 22.48
C SER A 244 15.42 12.39 23.46
N LYS A 245 15.89 12.14 24.68
CA LYS A 245 15.10 11.55 25.77
C LYS A 245 15.07 12.51 26.94
N LYS A 246 13.87 12.72 27.48
CA LYS A 246 13.64 13.37 28.80
C LYS A 246 12.93 12.37 29.69
N GLU A 247 13.22 12.39 30.97
CA GLU A 247 12.65 11.48 31.95
C GLU A 247 12.23 12.28 33.18
N ASP A 248 10.99 12.11 33.60
CA ASP A 248 10.47 12.62 34.88
C ASP A 248 10.05 11.45 35.79
N GLU A 249 9.40 11.74 36.90
CA GLU A 249 9.00 10.72 37.89
C GLU A 249 8.01 9.68 37.32
N ASN A 250 7.12 10.08 36.41
CA ASN A 250 6.00 9.26 35.91
C ASN A 250 6.16 8.86 34.45
N GLN A 251 6.91 9.59 33.66
CA GLN A 251 6.93 9.46 32.21
C GLN A 251 8.34 9.52 31.64
N ILE A 252 8.46 8.91 30.47
CA ILE A 252 9.62 9.04 29.59
C ILE A 252 9.14 9.68 28.29
N ILE A 253 9.66 10.84 27.96
CA ILE A 253 9.31 11.58 26.75
C ILE A 253 10.48 11.43 25.76
N ILE A 254 10.18 10.89 24.60
CA ILE A 254 11.13 10.71 23.51
C ILE A 254 10.71 11.65 22.38
N ASN A 255 11.56 12.64 22.09
CA ASN A 255 11.41 13.46 20.89
C ASN A 255 12.32 12.89 19.82
N TYR A 256 11.79 12.69 18.62
CA TYR A 256 12.53 12.17 17.47
C TYR A 256 12.00 12.77 16.18
N THR A 257 12.84 12.76 15.16
CA THR A 257 12.46 13.22 13.82
C THR A 257 12.51 12.02 12.88
N THR A 258 11.44 11.73 12.17
CA THR A 258 11.46 10.81 11.04
C THR A 258 11.81 11.59 9.78
N LYS A 259 12.74 11.05 8.99
CA LYS A 259 13.12 11.61 7.69
C LYS A 259 12.76 10.62 6.61
N ILE A 260 12.09 11.10 5.58
CA ILE A 260 11.87 10.37 4.34
C ILE A 260 12.17 11.32 3.17
N TRP A 261 13.11 10.91 2.30
CA TRP A 261 13.62 11.74 1.22
C TRP A 261 14.07 13.12 1.75
N ASN A 262 13.52 14.22 1.24
CA ASN A 262 13.84 15.59 1.68
C ASN A 262 12.86 16.16 2.73
N LYS A 263 11.91 15.35 3.22
CA LYS A 263 10.93 15.76 4.23
C LYS A 263 11.31 15.23 5.61
N THR A 264 11.04 16.03 6.64
CA THR A 264 11.22 15.65 8.04
C THR A 264 9.94 15.88 8.82
N PHE A 265 9.67 14.99 9.78
CA PHE A 265 8.46 15.03 10.62
C PHE A 265 8.88 14.86 12.07
N ASP A 266 8.68 15.90 12.89
CA ASP A 266 8.94 15.83 14.31
C ASP A 266 7.85 15.05 15.02
N LYS A 267 8.24 14.15 15.89
CA LYS A 267 7.38 13.22 16.60
C LYS A 267 7.71 13.20 18.08
N ILE A 268 6.70 12.90 18.88
CA ILE A 268 6.81 12.74 20.32
C ILE A 268 6.21 11.37 20.71
N LEU A 269 6.98 10.57 21.43
CA LEU A 269 6.50 9.35 22.03
C LEU A 269 6.57 9.49 23.56
N VAL A 270 5.44 9.32 24.24
CA VAL A 270 5.34 9.33 25.68
C VAL A 270 5.08 7.93 26.19
N LEU A 271 5.94 7.43 27.08
CA LEU A 271 5.82 6.13 27.75
C LEU A 271 5.59 6.35 29.23
N ASN A 272 4.64 5.62 29.83
CA ASN A 272 4.39 5.66 31.26
C ASN A 272 5.37 4.70 31.99
N LYS A 273 5.94 5.11 33.14
CA LYS A 273 6.86 4.27 33.90
C LYS A 273 6.18 3.15 34.66
N ASN A 274 4.89 3.29 34.92
CA ASN A 274 4.11 2.37 35.78
C ASN A 274 3.15 1.46 35.00
N SER A 275 3.40 1.26 33.70
CA SER A 275 2.60 0.34 32.86
C SER A 275 3.23 -1.05 32.73
#